data_b33b80e0a061a89d6897ca9e30822c02
#
_entry.id   b33b80e0a061a89d6897ca9e30822c02
#
_cell.length_a   1.000
_cell.length_b   1.000
_cell.length_c   1.000
_cell.angle_alpha   90.00
_cell.angle_beta   90.00
_cell.angle_gamma   90.00
#
_symmetry.space_group_name_H-M   'P 1'
#
loop_
_entity.id
_entity.type
_entity.pdbx_description
1 polymer ?
#
loop_
_entity_poly.entity_id
_entity_poly.type
_entity_poly.pdbx_seq_one_letter_code
_entity_poly.pdbx_strand_id
1 'polypeptide(L)'
;MKNHIRIGYASRAAAGELDENGTEICGDTVFSCRLPDGSRAVILCDGMGHGKEAAAESRAAAGLLRRLLKQGMPSARAIKEVNRSLLQKSSPKEIYATVDLAVIGQSDRRAKFYKMGAAPSYIIRGRRIRRISQPALPVGILPEIRLTHVSARLSAGDIIVMMSDGICDSGWRCPDGWCSHDSADWVKSFLDDFTSDVREGREHALPGPRQLAAALLARAQERNRGAEMDDATVAVILVR
;
A
#
# COMPACT_ATOMS: atom_id res chain seq x y z
N MET A 1 -25.74 -3.50 -9.68
CA MET A 1 -24.64 -4.31 -10.23
C MET A 1 -23.59 -4.49 -9.13
N LYS A 2 -23.15 -5.73 -8.86
CA LYS A 2 -22.09 -5.99 -7.86
C LYS A 2 -20.76 -5.57 -8.44
N ASN A 3 -19.97 -4.76 -7.74
CA ASN A 3 -18.61 -4.42 -8.16
C ASN A 3 -17.74 -5.68 -8.16
N HIS A 4 -17.29 -6.08 -9.34
CA HIS A 4 -16.25 -7.10 -9.45
C HIS A 4 -14.89 -6.40 -9.32
N ILE A 5 -14.20 -6.70 -8.22
CA ILE A 5 -12.88 -6.15 -7.94
C ILE A 5 -11.84 -7.24 -8.18
N ARG A 6 -10.84 -6.94 -9.00
CA ARG A 6 -9.64 -7.78 -9.19
C ARG A 6 -8.47 -7.11 -8.47
N ILE A 7 -7.67 -7.90 -7.78
CA ILE A 7 -6.52 -7.44 -7.01
C ILE A 7 -5.30 -8.22 -7.47
N GLY A 8 -4.19 -7.53 -7.64
CA GLY A 8 -2.87 -8.10 -7.86
C GLY A 8 -1.85 -7.32 -7.05
N TYR A 9 -0.78 -7.97 -6.65
CA TYR A 9 0.34 -7.33 -5.97
C TYR A 9 1.66 -7.92 -6.44
N ALA A 10 2.72 -7.17 -6.26
CA ALA A 10 4.10 -7.56 -6.43
C ALA A 10 4.90 -6.99 -5.26
N SER A 11 5.80 -7.79 -4.71
CA SER A 11 6.68 -7.42 -3.61
C SER A 11 8.11 -7.86 -3.90
N ARG A 12 9.05 -7.13 -3.31
CA ARG A 12 10.47 -7.48 -3.28
C ARG A 12 11.02 -7.12 -1.91
N ALA A 13 11.79 -8.02 -1.35
CA ALA A 13 12.55 -7.77 -0.13
C ALA A 13 13.74 -6.84 -0.38
N ALA A 14 14.12 -6.06 0.62
CA ALA A 14 15.45 -5.49 0.74
C ALA A 14 16.49 -6.63 0.71
N ALA A 15 17.66 -6.35 0.15
CA ALA A 15 18.70 -7.38 0.07
C ALA A 15 19.17 -7.79 1.48
N GLY A 16 19.32 -9.08 1.74
CA GLY A 16 20.15 -9.59 2.83
C GLY A 16 19.58 -10.66 3.73
N GLU A 17 18.29 -10.72 4.03
CA GLU A 17 17.77 -11.76 4.92
C GLU A 17 16.94 -12.83 4.18
N LEU A 18 17.32 -14.11 4.41
CA LEU A 18 16.63 -15.26 3.86
C LEU A 18 15.87 -16.01 4.97
N ASP A 19 14.74 -16.62 4.61
CA ASP A 19 14.05 -17.59 5.44
C ASP A 19 14.76 -18.96 5.43
N GLU A 20 14.19 -19.93 6.14
CA GLU A 20 14.70 -21.30 6.25
C GLU A 20 14.76 -22.03 4.89
N ASN A 21 14.02 -21.54 3.90
CA ASN A 21 13.98 -22.10 2.54
C ASN A 21 14.85 -21.32 1.53
N GLY A 22 15.60 -20.32 2.00
CA GLY A 22 16.41 -19.46 1.15
C GLY A 22 15.62 -18.40 0.37
N THR A 23 14.40 -18.09 0.79
CA THR A 23 13.56 -17.03 0.20
C THR A 23 13.82 -15.71 0.91
N GLU A 24 13.97 -14.64 0.15
CA GLU A 24 14.11 -13.28 0.70
C GLU A 24 12.89 -12.88 1.54
N ILE A 25 13.13 -12.31 2.71
CA ILE A 25 12.09 -11.88 3.66
C ILE A 25 11.79 -10.41 3.43
N CYS A 26 10.57 -10.12 2.98
CA CYS A 26 10.07 -8.78 2.80
C CYS A 26 9.40 -8.27 4.09
N GLY A 27 9.77 -7.09 4.56
CA GLY A 27 9.17 -6.40 5.71
C GLY A 27 7.74 -5.94 5.46
N ASP A 28 7.34 -5.85 4.20
CA ASP A 28 5.99 -5.49 3.80
C ASP A 28 5.01 -6.66 3.88
N THR A 29 3.75 -6.37 4.23
CA THR A 29 2.66 -7.36 4.21
C THR A 29 1.43 -6.82 3.51
N VAL A 30 0.93 -7.58 2.52
CA VAL A 30 -0.34 -7.30 1.83
C VAL A 30 -1.39 -8.35 2.16
N PHE A 31 -2.57 -7.91 2.57
CA PHE A 31 -3.75 -8.75 2.67
C PHE A 31 -4.95 -8.16 1.92
N SER A 32 -5.78 -9.03 1.37
CA SER A 32 -7.12 -8.66 0.93
C SER A 32 -8.16 -9.59 1.55
N CYS A 33 -9.31 -9.04 1.92
CA CYS A 33 -10.41 -9.83 2.44
C CYS A 33 -11.77 -9.23 2.09
N ARG A 34 -12.79 -10.09 2.09
CA ARG A 34 -14.18 -9.67 2.04
C ARG A 34 -14.68 -9.43 3.46
N LEU A 35 -15.43 -8.35 3.65
CA LEU A 35 -16.03 -7.97 4.92
C LEU A 35 -17.48 -8.47 5.01
N PRO A 36 -18.09 -8.52 6.22
CA PRO A 36 -19.45 -9.01 6.40
C PRO A 36 -20.51 -8.25 5.62
N ASP A 37 -20.32 -6.93 5.40
CA ASP A 37 -21.20 -6.08 4.60
C ASP A 37 -21.02 -6.27 3.08
N GLY A 38 -20.17 -7.22 2.67
CA GLY A 38 -19.84 -7.49 1.28
C GLY A 38 -18.75 -6.59 0.69
N SER A 39 -18.31 -5.54 1.40
CA SER A 39 -17.20 -4.70 0.95
C SER A 39 -15.88 -5.48 0.89
N ARG A 40 -14.90 -4.92 0.20
CA ARG A 40 -13.57 -5.50 0.06
C ARG A 40 -12.55 -4.61 0.74
N ALA A 41 -11.78 -5.16 1.67
CA ALA A 41 -10.63 -4.50 2.25
C ALA A 41 -9.33 -4.96 1.57
N VAL A 42 -8.44 -4.00 1.30
CA VAL A 42 -7.04 -4.23 0.91
C VAL A 42 -6.18 -3.50 1.93
N ILE A 43 -5.24 -4.22 2.51
CA ILE A 43 -4.38 -3.78 3.61
C ILE A 43 -2.95 -3.92 3.13
N LEU A 44 -2.16 -2.86 3.22
CA LEU A 44 -0.72 -2.86 3.07
C LEU A 44 -0.13 -2.31 4.37
N CYS A 45 0.74 -3.06 4.99
CA CYS A 45 1.51 -2.65 6.16
C CYS A 45 2.99 -2.87 5.85
N ASP A 46 3.79 -1.92 6.27
CA ASP A 46 5.23 -1.96 6.23
C ASP A 46 5.73 -1.91 7.68
N GLY A 47 6.64 -2.83 8.03
CA GLY A 47 7.25 -2.92 9.35
C GLY A 47 8.47 -2.02 9.46
N MET A 48 8.88 -1.69 10.67
CA MET A 48 10.05 -0.86 10.89
C MET A 48 11.36 -1.55 10.46
N GLY A 49 12.11 -0.92 9.55
CA GLY A 49 13.36 -1.46 9.03
C GLY A 49 13.13 -2.56 7.99
N HIS A 50 13.95 -3.59 7.98
CA HIS A 50 13.90 -4.68 7.00
C HIS A 50 14.07 -6.06 7.67
N GLY A 51 13.84 -7.13 6.91
CA GLY A 51 14.09 -8.50 7.34
C GLY A 51 13.02 -9.09 8.27
N LYS A 52 13.43 -10.05 9.11
CA LYS A 52 12.51 -10.86 9.93
C LYS A 52 11.69 -10.07 10.94
N GLU A 53 12.30 -9.08 11.60
CA GLU A 53 11.63 -8.27 12.60
C GLU A 53 10.54 -7.41 11.93
N ALA A 54 10.88 -6.67 10.88
CA ALA A 54 9.92 -5.87 10.11
C ALA A 54 8.78 -6.72 9.53
N ALA A 55 9.10 -7.88 8.96
CA ALA A 55 8.11 -8.83 8.46
C ALA A 55 7.18 -9.35 9.56
N ALA A 56 7.67 -9.59 10.76
CA ALA A 56 6.86 -10.03 11.88
C ALA A 56 5.90 -8.92 12.37
N GLU A 57 6.38 -7.67 12.39
CA GLU A 57 5.61 -6.50 12.79
C GLU A 57 4.49 -6.16 11.80
N SER A 58 4.84 -6.03 10.53
CA SER A 58 3.86 -5.75 9.47
C SER A 58 2.80 -6.85 9.37
N ARG A 59 3.22 -8.12 9.48
CA ARG A 59 2.32 -9.28 9.46
C ARG A 59 1.40 -9.30 10.67
N ALA A 60 1.90 -8.97 11.85
CA ALA A 60 1.10 -8.89 13.07
C ALA A 60 0.07 -7.76 12.97
N ALA A 61 0.48 -6.56 12.53
CA ALA A 61 -0.41 -5.42 12.34
C ALA A 61 -1.49 -5.71 11.29
N ALA A 62 -1.10 -6.11 10.08
CA ALA A 62 -2.00 -6.43 8.99
C ALA A 62 -2.92 -7.62 9.31
N GLY A 63 -2.40 -8.65 9.97
CA GLY A 63 -3.16 -9.84 10.39
C GLY A 63 -4.23 -9.53 11.44
N LEU A 64 -3.88 -8.72 12.45
CA LEU A 64 -4.84 -8.25 13.45
C LEU A 64 -5.91 -7.38 12.81
N LEU A 65 -5.52 -6.40 12.00
CA LEU A 65 -6.45 -5.52 11.29
C LEU A 65 -7.44 -6.33 10.43
N ARG A 66 -6.93 -7.28 9.63
CA ARG A 66 -7.75 -8.17 8.80
C ARG A 66 -8.75 -8.96 9.64
N ARG A 67 -8.33 -9.53 10.78
CA ARG A 67 -9.19 -10.30 11.69
C ARG A 67 -10.31 -9.44 12.24
N LEU A 68 -10.01 -8.24 12.76
CA LEU A 68 -11.00 -7.33 13.34
C LEU A 68 -12.02 -6.87 12.29
N LEU A 69 -11.55 -6.51 11.09
CA LEU A 69 -12.42 -6.11 9.98
C LEU A 69 -13.35 -7.26 9.54
N LYS A 70 -12.85 -8.49 9.47
CA LYS A 70 -13.67 -9.69 9.17
C LYS A 70 -14.72 -10.00 10.24
N GLN A 71 -14.50 -9.58 11.49
CA GLN A 71 -15.47 -9.65 12.57
C GLN A 71 -16.52 -8.51 12.51
N GLY A 72 -16.44 -7.62 11.52
CA GLY A 72 -17.37 -6.50 11.36
C GLY A 72 -17.02 -5.25 12.17
N MET A 73 -15.81 -5.21 12.77
CA MET A 73 -15.40 -4.01 13.49
C MET A 73 -15.23 -2.83 12.51
N PRO A 74 -15.75 -1.63 12.84
CA PRO A 74 -15.54 -0.43 12.04
C PRO A 74 -14.04 -0.13 11.84
N SER A 75 -13.64 0.26 10.62
CA SER A 75 -12.22 0.42 10.24
C SER A 75 -11.43 1.32 11.20
N ALA A 76 -12.01 2.47 11.59
CA ALA A 76 -11.35 3.37 12.52
C ALA A 76 -11.10 2.73 13.89
N ARG A 77 -12.04 1.93 14.40
CA ARG A 77 -11.89 1.19 15.66
C ARG A 77 -10.86 0.09 15.51
N ALA A 78 -10.89 -0.65 14.41
CA ALA A 78 -9.94 -1.73 14.14
C ALA A 78 -8.49 -1.21 14.11
N ILE A 79 -8.23 -0.05 13.45
CA ILE A 79 -6.91 0.58 13.44
C ILE A 79 -6.48 1.02 14.84
N LYS A 80 -7.38 1.59 15.65
CA LYS A 80 -7.07 1.93 17.06
C LYS A 80 -6.71 0.72 17.90
N GLU A 81 -7.37 -0.42 17.69
CA GLU A 81 -7.02 -1.67 18.39
C GLU A 81 -5.65 -2.21 17.95
N VAL A 82 -5.31 -2.09 16.64
CA VAL A 82 -3.95 -2.41 16.16
C VAL A 82 -2.92 -1.52 16.85
N ASN A 83 -3.15 -0.20 16.88
CA ASN A 83 -2.28 0.76 17.55
C ASN A 83 -2.05 0.37 19.03
N ARG A 84 -3.14 0.09 19.76
CA ARG A 84 -3.06 -0.33 21.17
C ARG A 84 -2.28 -1.63 21.32
N SER A 85 -2.49 -2.60 20.45
CA SER A 85 -1.80 -3.90 20.50
C SER A 85 -0.29 -3.76 20.29
N LEU A 86 0.17 -2.85 19.42
CA LEU A 86 1.60 -2.61 19.22
C LEU A 86 2.23 -1.92 20.44
N LEU A 87 1.57 -0.92 21.00
CA LEU A 87 2.04 -0.23 22.21
C LEU A 87 2.14 -1.13 23.44
N GLN A 88 1.34 -2.19 23.51
CA GLN A 88 1.35 -3.13 24.64
C GLN A 88 2.44 -4.21 24.52
N LYS A 89 3.09 -4.33 23.38
CA LYS A 89 4.20 -5.27 23.24
C LYS A 89 5.39 -4.76 24.06
N SER A 90 5.71 -5.50 25.11
CA SER A 90 6.92 -5.26 25.91
C SER A 90 8.16 -5.65 25.09
N SER A 91 8.71 -4.72 24.35
CA SER A 91 9.97 -4.87 23.64
C SER A 91 10.91 -3.74 24.03
N PRO A 92 12.21 -3.99 24.16
CA PRO A 92 13.20 -2.92 24.37
C PRO A 92 13.36 -2.03 23.12
N LYS A 93 12.84 -2.46 21.96
CA LYS A 93 12.78 -1.68 20.73
C LYS A 93 11.37 -1.14 20.54
N GLU A 94 11.27 0.08 20.06
CA GLU A 94 9.99 0.65 19.60
C GLU A 94 9.44 -0.19 18.45
N ILE A 95 8.17 -0.61 18.56
CA ILE A 95 7.48 -1.43 17.58
C ILE A 95 6.40 -0.57 16.93
N TYR A 96 6.57 -0.23 15.67
CA TYR A 96 5.57 0.47 14.91
C TYR A 96 5.49 -0.05 13.46
N ALA A 97 4.36 0.18 12.83
CA ALA A 97 4.16 -0.19 11.44
C ALA A 97 3.32 0.86 10.72
N THR A 98 3.50 0.97 9.42
CA THR A 98 2.57 1.74 8.59
C THR A 98 1.26 0.98 8.41
N VAL A 99 0.17 1.69 8.15
CA VAL A 99 -1.11 1.09 7.73
C VAL A 99 -1.68 1.87 6.56
N ASP A 100 -1.77 1.22 5.43
CA ASP A 100 -2.54 1.68 4.28
C ASP A 100 -3.73 0.74 4.08
N LEU A 101 -4.94 1.23 4.36
CA LEU A 101 -6.18 0.47 4.27
C LEU A 101 -7.12 1.11 3.25
N ALA A 102 -7.47 0.37 2.21
CA ALA A 102 -8.55 0.71 1.30
C ALA A 102 -9.76 -0.20 1.56
N VAL A 103 -10.92 0.38 1.90
CA VAL A 103 -12.19 -0.34 2.02
C VAL A 103 -13.11 0.10 0.88
N ILE A 104 -13.49 -0.84 0.03
CA ILE A 104 -14.25 -0.61 -1.19
C ILE A 104 -15.63 -1.22 -1.03
N GLY A 105 -16.65 -0.35 -1.00
CA GLY A 105 -18.05 -0.76 -0.88
C GLY A 105 -18.53 -1.55 -2.08
N GLN A 106 -19.36 -2.57 -1.83
CA GLN A 106 -19.87 -3.44 -2.88
C GLN A 106 -20.97 -2.77 -3.72
N SER A 107 -21.84 -1.99 -3.08
CA SER A 107 -23.06 -1.43 -3.69
C SER A 107 -22.98 0.06 -3.95
N ASP A 108 -22.32 0.82 -3.08
CA ASP A 108 -22.28 2.29 -3.11
C ASP A 108 -21.15 2.86 -3.98
N ARG A 109 -20.29 1.99 -4.52
CA ARG A 109 -19.11 2.36 -5.31
C ARG A 109 -18.22 3.41 -4.64
N ARG A 110 -18.12 3.36 -3.31
CA ARG A 110 -17.26 4.23 -2.53
C ARG A 110 -16.04 3.47 -2.02
N ALA A 111 -14.90 4.12 -2.08
CA ALA A 111 -13.70 3.68 -1.38
C ALA A 111 -13.42 4.63 -0.22
N LYS A 112 -13.00 4.08 0.92
CA LYS A 112 -12.47 4.81 2.07
C LYS A 112 -11.02 4.40 2.26
N PHE A 113 -10.14 5.38 2.33
CA PHE A 113 -8.71 5.17 2.52
C PHE A 113 -8.30 5.70 3.90
N TYR A 114 -7.66 4.86 4.67
CA TYR A 114 -7.05 5.20 5.96
C TYR A 114 -5.55 5.00 5.82
N LYS A 115 -4.77 6.03 6.13
CA LYS A 115 -3.32 6.02 5.99
C LYS A 115 -2.69 6.45 7.32
N MET A 116 -1.82 5.59 7.85
CA MET A 116 -1.06 5.83 9.07
C MET A 116 0.41 5.61 8.72
N GLY A 117 1.19 6.69 8.59
CA GLY A 117 2.57 6.65 8.14
C GLY A 117 2.79 6.14 6.70
N ALA A 118 1.72 5.86 5.97
CA ALA A 118 1.80 5.16 4.71
C ALA A 118 2.06 6.08 3.51
N ALA A 119 2.81 5.57 2.54
CA ALA A 119 3.10 6.21 1.26
C ALA A 119 1.81 6.57 0.48
N PRO A 120 1.85 7.51 -0.48
CA PRO A 120 0.68 7.88 -1.26
C PRO A 120 0.08 6.70 -2.02
N SER A 121 -1.25 6.72 -2.21
CA SER A 121 -1.95 5.84 -3.15
C SER A 121 -2.52 6.66 -4.30
N TYR A 122 -2.84 6.02 -5.42
CA TYR A 122 -3.38 6.70 -6.60
C TYR A 122 -4.68 6.06 -7.06
N ILE A 123 -5.62 6.89 -7.52
CA ILE A 123 -6.81 6.46 -8.28
C ILE A 123 -6.66 6.98 -9.70
N ILE A 124 -6.68 6.05 -10.67
CA ILE A 124 -6.58 6.34 -12.08
C ILE A 124 -7.96 6.16 -12.70
N ARG A 125 -8.49 7.21 -13.31
CA ARG A 125 -9.75 7.21 -14.07
C ARG A 125 -9.54 7.84 -15.43
N GLY A 126 -9.46 7.03 -16.44
CA GLY A 126 -9.12 7.53 -17.76
C GLY A 126 -7.79 8.30 -17.70
N ARG A 127 -7.76 9.56 -18.12
CA ARG A 127 -6.56 10.45 -18.06
C ARG A 127 -6.35 11.15 -16.73
N ARG A 128 -7.24 10.95 -15.76
CA ARG A 128 -7.16 11.64 -14.48
C ARG A 128 -6.51 10.73 -13.44
N ILE A 129 -5.44 11.20 -12.84
CA ILE A 129 -4.77 10.56 -11.71
C ILE A 129 -5.03 11.42 -10.48
N ARG A 130 -5.65 10.80 -9.48
CA ARG A 130 -5.89 11.43 -8.18
C ARG A 130 -4.98 10.79 -7.14
N ARG A 131 -4.12 11.58 -6.54
CA ARG A 131 -3.31 11.18 -5.39
C ARG A 131 -4.16 11.14 -4.13
N ILE A 132 -3.97 10.11 -3.33
CA ILE A 132 -4.56 9.91 -2.00
C ILE A 132 -3.40 9.88 -1.01
N SER A 133 -3.24 10.92 -0.25
CA SER A 133 -2.25 11.00 0.83
C SER A 133 -2.89 11.60 2.07
N GLN A 134 -2.35 11.27 3.21
CA GLN A 134 -2.81 11.77 4.50
C GLN A 134 -1.63 11.79 5.47
N PRO A 135 -1.22 12.96 5.98
CA PRO A 135 -0.16 13.04 6.96
C PRO A 135 -0.65 12.44 8.29
N ALA A 136 -0.02 11.36 8.70
CA ALA A 136 -0.27 10.70 9.98
C ALA A 136 0.97 9.89 10.37
N LEU A 137 1.22 9.73 11.65
CA LEU A 137 2.27 8.85 12.16
C LEU A 137 1.87 7.38 11.97
N PRO A 138 2.84 6.46 11.85
CA PRO A 138 2.60 5.03 11.94
C PRO A 138 1.86 4.63 13.21
N VAL A 139 1.21 3.48 13.21
CA VAL A 139 0.60 2.90 14.42
C VAL A 139 1.67 2.31 15.32
N GLY A 140 1.49 2.41 16.64
CA GLY A 140 2.45 1.97 17.66
C GLY A 140 3.32 3.09 18.23
N ILE A 141 3.27 4.32 17.70
CA ILE A 141 4.09 5.44 18.18
C ILE A 141 3.36 6.21 19.30
N LEU A 142 2.11 6.58 19.10
CA LEU A 142 1.36 7.39 20.06
C LEU A 142 0.19 6.60 20.66
N PRO A 143 -0.07 6.78 21.99
CA PRO A 143 -1.22 6.13 22.65
C PRO A 143 -2.56 6.53 22.01
N GLU A 144 -2.70 7.80 21.67
CA GLU A 144 -3.88 8.33 21.01
C GLU A 144 -3.58 8.75 19.58
N ILE A 145 -4.32 8.16 18.64
CA ILE A 145 -4.23 8.49 17.22
C ILE A 145 -5.50 9.16 16.73
N ARG A 146 -5.31 10.27 16.00
CA ARG A 146 -6.41 10.92 15.29
C ARG A 146 -6.59 10.23 13.94
N LEU A 147 -7.73 9.56 13.76
CA LEU A 147 -8.06 8.86 12.52
C LEU A 147 -9.01 9.69 11.68
N THR A 148 -8.59 9.98 10.47
CA THR A 148 -9.43 10.50 9.39
C THR A 148 -9.36 9.55 8.21
N HIS A 149 -10.22 9.73 7.22
CA HIS A 149 -10.16 8.95 5.98
C HIS A 149 -10.45 9.83 4.78
N VAL A 150 -9.87 9.47 3.66
CA VAL A 150 -10.20 10.05 2.36
C VAL A 150 -11.25 9.17 1.70
N SER A 151 -12.36 9.78 1.26
CA SER A 151 -13.39 9.07 0.51
C SER A 151 -13.29 9.38 -0.98
N ALA A 152 -13.53 8.37 -1.81
CA ALA A 152 -13.62 8.52 -3.25
C ALA A 152 -14.80 7.71 -3.80
N ARG A 153 -15.52 8.28 -4.77
CA ARG A 153 -16.49 7.53 -5.55
C ARG A 153 -15.76 6.84 -6.70
N LEU A 154 -15.97 5.55 -6.86
CA LEU A 154 -15.36 4.74 -7.90
C LEU A 154 -16.30 4.53 -9.09
N SER A 155 -15.72 4.28 -10.24
CA SER A 155 -16.39 3.89 -11.48
C SER A 155 -15.78 2.60 -12.01
N ALA A 156 -16.53 1.89 -12.84
CA ALA A 156 -15.95 0.76 -13.57
C ALA A 156 -14.78 1.25 -14.44
N GLY A 157 -13.70 0.50 -14.46
CA GLY A 157 -12.46 0.86 -15.14
C GLY A 157 -11.47 1.66 -14.27
N ASP A 158 -11.86 2.10 -13.06
CA ASP A 158 -10.90 2.74 -12.15
C ASP A 158 -9.85 1.74 -11.71
N ILE A 159 -8.61 2.23 -11.61
CA ILE A 159 -7.48 1.50 -11.05
C ILE A 159 -7.06 2.22 -9.77
N ILE A 160 -6.89 1.47 -8.69
CA ILE A 160 -6.30 1.98 -7.45
C ILE A 160 -4.91 1.34 -7.31
N VAL A 161 -3.91 2.17 -7.02
CA VAL A 161 -2.54 1.74 -6.75
C VAL A 161 -2.20 2.14 -5.33
N MET A 162 -1.84 1.17 -4.51
CA MET A 162 -1.30 1.32 -3.16
C MET A 162 0.14 0.82 -3.17
N MET A 163 1.03 1.42 -2.39
CA MET A 163 2.45 1.07 -2.40
C MET A 163 3.12 1.40 -1.06
N SER A 164 4.24 0.73 -0.77
CA SER A 164 5.14 1.10 0.32
C SER A 164 6.11 2.21 -0.11
N ASP A 165 6.86 2.76 0.83
CA ASP A 165 7.84 3.83 0.59
C ASP A 165 9.02 3.36 -0.26
N GLY A 166 9.47 2.09 -0.15
CA GLY A 166 10.48 1.54 -1.03
C GLY A 166 10.16 1.65 -2.52
N ILE A 167 8.87 1.79 -2.89
CA ILE A 167 8.47 2.17 -4.25
C ILE A 167 8.57 3.67 -4.43
N CYS A 168 7.96 4.48 -3.57
CA CYS A 168 7.93 5.94 -3.72
C CYS A 168 9.32 6.54 -3.73
N ASP A 169 10.18 6.09 -2.82
CA ASP A 169 11.50 6.65 -2.57
C ASP A 169 12.58 6.06 -3.49
N SER A 170 12.19 5.13 -4.38
CA SER A 170 13.12 4.50 -5.29
C SER A 170 13.86 5.53 -6.17
N GLY A 171 15.20 5.48 -6.13
CA GLY A 171 16.08 6.40 -6.83
C GLY A 171 16.06 7.84 -6.29
N TRP A 172 15.42 8.06 -5.14
CA TRP A 172 15.42 9.33 -4.47
C TRP A 172 16.73 9.50 -3.70
N ARG A 173 17.51 10.50 -4.06
CA ARG A 173 18.68 10.95 -3.30
C ARG A 173 18.53 12.43 -3.03
N CYS A 174 18.37 12.80 -1.78
CA CYS A 174 18.40 14.18 -1.35
C CYS A 174 19.83 14.51 -0.89
N PRO A 175 20.63 15.26 -1.67
CA PRO A 175 22.02 15.58 -1.30
C PRO A 175 22.11 16.38 0.00
N ASP A 176 21.06 17.17 0.29
CA ASP A 176 21.10 18.20 1.34
C ASP A 176 20.11 17.92 2.50
N GLY A 177 19.39 16.78 2.49
CA GLY A 177 18.36 16.45 3.50
C GLY A 177 17.10 17.33 3.46
N TRP A 178 17.03 18.30 2.53
CA TRP A 178 15.93 19.28 2.41
C TRP A 178 15.40 19.32 0.96
N CYS A 179 14.64 18.32 0.58
CA CYS A 179 14.09 18.30 -0.76
C CYS A 179 12.63 18.73 -0.78
N SER A 180 12.33 19.71 -1.63
CA SER A 180 10.98 20.22 -1.88
C SER A 180 10.16 19.34 -2.84
N HIS A 181 10.78 18.34 -3.47
CA HIS A 181 10.14 17.47 -4.45
C HIS A 181 9.55 16.25 -3.77
N ASP A 182 8.40 15.83 -4.25
CA ASP A 182 7.72 14.62 -3.78
C ASP A 182 8.41 13.39 -4.38
N SER A 183 8.92 12.50 -3.53
CA SER A 183 9.55 11.24 -3.95
C SER A 183 8.64 10.40 -4.85
N ALA A 184 7.33 10.54 -4.70
CA ALA A 184 6.33 9.80 -5.46
C ALA A 184 5.96 10.41 -6.83
N ASP A 185 6.54 11.53 -7.24
CA ASP A 185 6.18 12.18 -8.53
C ASP A 185 6.47 11.30 -9.75
N TRP A 186 7.53 10.51 -9.70
CA TRP A 186 7.85 9.58 -10.77
C TRP A 186 6.77 8.49 -10.97
N VAL A 187 6.11 8.07 -9.88
CA VAL A 187 5.02 7.09 -9.94
C VAL A 187 3.86 7.66 -10.73
N LYS A 188 3.53 8.93 -10.48
CA LYS A 188 2.47 9.62 -11.24
C LYS A 188 2.83 9.69 -12.73
N SER A 189 4.06 10.10 -13.07
CA SER A 189 4.52 10.14 -14.46
C SER A 189 4.46 8.78 -15.13
N PHE A 190 4.93 7.73 -14.46
CA PHE A 190 4.83 6.36 -14.96
C PHE A 190 3.37 5.95 -15.23
N LEU A 191 2.46 6.26 -14.32
CA LEU A 191 1.05 5.93 -14.48
C LEU A 191 0.38 6.73 -15.60
N ASP A 192 0.78 7.99 -15.82
CA ASP A 192 0.33 8.82 -16.94
C ASP A 192 0.78 8.22 -18.29
N ASP A 193 2.06 7.89 -18.42
CA ASP A 193 2.63 7.28 -19.64
C ASP A 193 1.96 5.94 -19.92
N PHE A 194 1.90 5.08 -18.92
CA PHE A 194 1.27 3.76 -19.01
C PHE A 194 -0.19 3.82 -19.48
N THR A 195 -0.98 4.75 -18.93
CA THR A 195 -2.38 4.90 -19.34
C THR A 195 -2.53 5.55 -20.70
N SER A 196 -1.55 6.32 -21.18
CA SER A 196 -1.51 6.89 -22.51
C SER A 196 -1.24 5.84 -23.57
N ASP A 197 -0.29 4.94 -23.37
CA ASP A 197 0.08 3.87 -24.31
C ASP A 197 -1.09 2.91 -24.60
N VAL A 198 -1.85 2.56 -23.58
CA VAL A 198 -3.05 1.73 -23.75
C VAL A 198 -4.12 2.42 -24.60
N ARG A 199 -4.27 3.72 -24.51
CA ARG A 199 -5.30 4.48 -25.25
C ARG A 199 -4.93 4.77 -26.69
N GLU A 200 -3.65 4.97 -26.94
CA GLU A 200 -3.13 5.24 -28.29
C GLU A 200 -3.00 3.95 -29.12
N GLY A 201 -3.46 2.81 -28.56
CA GLY A 201 -3.45 1.53 -29.25
C GLY A 201 -2.05 0.92 -29.37
N ARG A 202 -1.07 1.46 -28.66
CA ARG A 202 0.28 0.88 -28.56
C ARG A 202 0.27 -0.40 -27.73
N GLU A 203 -0.66 -0.51 -26.78
CA GLU A 203 -0.99 -1.75 -26.08
C GLU A 203 -2.47 -2.13 -26.28
N HIS A 204 -2.74 -3.39 -26.56
CA HIS A 204 -4.06 -3.88 -26.97
C HIS A 204 -5.09 -3.99 -25.84
N ALA A 205 -4.69 -3.94 -24.56
CA ALA A 205 -5.59 -3.94 -23.42
C ALA A 205 -4.87 -3.42 -22.16
N LEU A 206 -5.64 -2.86 -21.21
CA LEU A 206 -5.15 -2.61 -19.86
C LEU A 206 -4.63 -3.93 -19.26
N PRO A 207 -3.37 -4.01 -18.84
CA PRO A 207 -2.82 -5.21 -18.21
C PRO A 207 -3.61 -5.54 -16.95
N GLY A 208 -3.53 -6.79 -16.56
CA GLY A 208 -4.11 -7.24 -15.31
C GLY A 208 -3.45 -6.54 -14.11
N PRO A 209 -4.15 -6.47 -12.95
CA PRO A 209 -3.62 -5.76 -11.79
C PRO A 209 -2.26 -6.29 -11.33
N ARG A 210 -1.99 -7.59 -11.48
CA ARG A 210 -0.68 -8.18 -11.16
C ARG A 210 0.42 -7.73 -12.11
N GLN A 211 0.12 -7.57 -13.40
CA GLN A 211 1.08 -7.12 -14.40
C GLN A 211 1.47 -5.66 -14.17
N LEU A 212 0.49 -4.80 -13.86
CA LEU A 212 0.77 -3.40 -13.51
C LEU A 212 1.58 -3.28 -12.21
N ALA A 213 1.26 -4.08 -11.19
CA ALA A 213 2.04 -4.11 -9.96
C ALA A 213 3.51 -4.53 -10.24
N ALA A 214 3.71 -5.56 -11.05
CA ALA A 214 5.05 -6.02 -11.43
C ALA A 214 5.81 -4.96 -12.27
N ALA A 215 5.14 -4.26 -13.18
CA ALA A 215 5.76 -3.20 -13.98
C ALA A 215 6.21 -2.01 -13.12
N LEU A 216 5.39 -1.57 -12.16
CA LEU A 216 5.77 -0.53 -11.21
C LEU A 216 6.97 -0.96 -10.36
N LEU A 217 6.96 -2.19 -9.84
CA LEU A 217 8.08 -2.72 -9.06
C LEU A 217 9.36 -2.79 -9.88
N ALA A 218 9.29 -3.29 -11.12
CA ALA A 218 10.43 -3.33 -12.04
C ALA A 218 10.99 -1.92 -12.31
N ARG A 219 10.12 -0.94 -12.52
CA ARG A 219 10.55 0.45 -12.72
C ARG A 219 11.21 1.05 -11.48
N ALA A 220 10.70 0.76 -10.28
CA ALA A 220 11.33 1.16 -9.02
C ALA A 220 12.75 0.57 -8.91
N GLN A 221 12.92 -0.71 -9.25
CA GLN A 221 14.22 -1.37 -9.27
C GLN A 221 15.21 -0.73 -10.26
N GLU A 222 14.75 -0.39 -11.46
CA GLU A 222 15.57 0.32 -12.44
C GLU A 222 16.05 1.67 -11.93
N ARG A 223 15.20 2.40 -11.20
CA ARG A 223 15.55 3.69 -10.63
C ARG A 223 16.59 3.58 -9.51
N ASN A 224 16.59 2.48 -8.78
CA ASN A 224 17.53 2.21 -7.70
C ASN A 224 18.85 1.56 -8.14
N ARG A 225 19.17 1.53 -9.44
CA ARG A 225 20.42 0.92 -9.94
C ARG A 225 21.63 1.43 -9.16
N GLY A 226 22.29 0.50 -8.42
CA GLY A 226 23.50 0.77 -7.64
C GLY A 226 23.29 1.34 -6.25
N ALA A 227 22.06 1.38 -5.72
CA ALA A 227 21.73 1.67 -4.33
C ALA A 227 21.01 0.49 -3.68
N GLU A 228 21.14 0.34 -2.37
CA GLU A 228 20.29 -0.54 -1.60
C GLU A 228 18.84 -0.09 -1.73
N MET A 229 17.96 -1.01 -2.03
CA MET A 229 16.53 -0.78 -2.14
C MET A 229 15.87 -1.33 -0.89
N ASP A 230 14.99 -0.53 -0.29
CA ASP A 230 14.17 -0.98 0.82
C ASP A 230 13.14 -2.04 0.39
N ASP A 231 12.48 -2.67 1.34
CA ASP A 231 11.33 -3.51 1.08
C ASP A 231 10.32 -2.76 0.23
N ALA A 232 9.90 -3.33 -0.87
CA ALA A 232 9.10 -2.63 -1.86
C ALA A 232 7.89 -3.45 -2.29
N THR A 233 6.71 -2.89 -2.11
CA THR A 233 5.44 -3.55 -2.42
C THR A 233 4.46 -2.64 -3.14
N VAL A 234 3.82 -3.18 -4.17
CA VAL A 234 2.72 -2.54 -4.90
C VAL A 234 1.50 -3.44 -4.87
N ALA A 235 0.36 -2.89 -4.49
CA ALA A 235 -0.94 -3.53 -4.62
C ALA A 235 -1.83 -2.72 -5.60
N VAL A 236 -2.37 -3.39 -6.60
CA VAL A 236 -3.22 -2.81 -7.63
C VAL A 236 -4.62 -3.40 -7.55
N ILE A 237 -5.63 -2.54 -7.60
CA ILE A 237 -7.04 -2.91 -7.52
C ILE A 237 -7.73 -2.39 -8.78
N LEU A 238 -8.29 -3.28 -9.57
CA LEU A 238 -9.11 -2.94 -10.75
C LEU A 238 -10.59 -3.05 -10.40
N VAL A 239 -11.32 -1.96 -10.58
CA VAL A 239 -12.78 -1.88 -10.37
C VAL A 239 -13.49 -2.20 -11.69
N ARG A 240 -14.39 -3.18 -11.70
CA ARG A 240 -15.16 -3.61 -12.89
C ARG A 240 -16.65 -3.40 -12.71
#